data_981b2a3fd08ee37c6c1fb9fb4281e874
#
_entry.id   981b2a3fd08ee37c6c1fb9fb4281e874
#
_cell.length_a   1.000
_cell.length_b   1.000
_cell.length_c   1.000
_cell.angle_alpha   90.00
_cell.angle_beta   90.00
_cell.angle_gamma   90.00
#
_symmetry.space_group_name_H-M   'P 1'
#
loop_
_entity.id
_entity.type
_entity.pdbx_description
1 polymer ?
#
loop_
_entity_poly.entity_id
_entity_poly.type
_entity_poly.pdbx_seq_one_letter_code
_entity_poly.pdbx_strand_id
1 'polypeptide(L)'
;AQMNPPIRDKSHYDRLWYAVKNNINDTIGSDHAPHLKANKDKEYPNSPSGMPGVQTLMPVMLNHVNDGKLSLNQLMNLVCENPIKIFGIQNKGFIKEGYDADFTIVDMNKKIVIKNENIESKCGWSPFNDVEFKGTPVATIIAGKTKMKDGKIIGDPEGTPLKFNYCLLYTSDAADESLC
;
A
#
# COMPACT_ATOMS: atom_id res chain seq x y z
N ALA A 1 16.49 6.89 9.73
CA ALA A 1 15.03 7.16 9.77
C ALA A 1 14.44 6.51 11.02
N GLN A 2 13.69 7.27 11.80
CA GLN A 2 13.01 6.73 12.98
C GLN A 2 11.71 6.07 12.54
N MET A 3 11.59 4.76 12.83
CA MET A 3 10.45 3.92 12.46
C MET A 3 10.02 3.08 13.67
N ASN A 4 8.74 2.73 13.73
CA ASN A 4 8.19 1.78 14.67
C ASN A 4 7.21 0.84 13.94
N PRO A 5 7.53 -0.45 13.80
CA PRO A 5 8.76 -1.12 14.26
C PRO A 5 10.02 -0.59 13.56
N PRO A 6 11.20 -0.67 14.19
CA PRO A 6 12.44 -0.14 13.61
C PRO A 6 12.87 -0.92 12.38
N ILE A 7 13.50 -0.21 11.42
CA ILE A 7 14.13 -0.85 10.27
C ILE A 7 15.25 -1.74 10.78
N ARG A 8 15.21 -3.01 10.38
CA ARG A 8 16.16 -4.02 10.83
C ARG A 8 17.40 -4.08 9.95
N ASP A 9 18.44 -4.72 10.48
CA ASP A 9 19.70 -4.99 9.78
C ASP A 9 19.49 -5.86 8.53
N LYS A 10 20.40 -5.75 7.56
CA LYS A 10 20.36 -6.50 6.29
C LYS A 10 20.33 -8.02 6.49
N SER A 11 20.86 -8.54 7.59
CA SER A 11 20.82 -9.97 7.92
C SER A 11 19.40 -10.54 8.00
N HIS A 12 18.39 -9.70 8.21
CA HIS A 12 16.99 -10.11 8.22
C HIS A 12 16.37 -10.19 6.82
N TYR A 13 16.97 -9.59 5.79
CA TYR A 13 16.38 -9.46 4.45
C TYR A 13 16.11 -10.81 3.80
N ASP A 14 17.05 -11.74 3.88
CA ASP A 14 16.89 -13.07 3.27
C ASP A 14 15.73 -13.84 3.88
N ARG A 15 15.54 -13.73 5.21
CA ARG A 15 14.42 -14.37 5.90
C ARG A 15 13.09 -13.72 5.56
N LEU A 16 13.04 -12.40 5.43
CA LEU A 16 11.83 -11.69 5.00
C LEU A 16 11.45 -12.05 3.56
N TRP A 17 12.42 -12.09 2.65
CA TRP A 17 12.17 -12.53 1.27
C TRP A 17 11.82 -14.01 1.18
N TYR A 18 12.40 -14.86 2.02
CA TYR A 18 12.00 -16.25 2.14
C TYR A 18 10.53 -16.36 2.56
N ALA A 19 10.09 -15.58 3.53
CA ALA A 19 8.71 -15.55 3.97
C ALA A 19 7.74 -15.11 2.84
N VAL A 20 8.09 -14.06 2.09
CA VAL A 20 7.31 -13.60 0.92
C VAL A 20 7.23 -14.69 -0.14
N LYS A 21 8.37 -15.27 -0.54
CA LYS A 21 8.45 -16.30 -1.60
C LYS A 21 7.68 -17.57 -1.26
N ASN A 22 7.60 -17.93 0.02
CA ASN A 22 6.95 -19.16 0.48
C ASN A 22 5.52 -18.91 1.00
N ASN A 23 4.93 -17.73 0.73
CA ASN A 23 3.57 -17.36 1.14
C ASN A 23 3.34 -17.51 2.67
N ILE A 24 4.35 -17.20 3.47
CA ILE A 24 4.25 -17.19 4.94
C ILE A 24 3.56 -15.89 5.39
N ASN A 25 3.79 -14.79 4.67
CA ASN A 25 3.06 -13.54 4.88
C ASN A 25 1.71 -13.60 4.19
N ASP A 26 0.69 -13.13 4.85
CA ASP A 26 -0.65 -13.03 4.27
C ASP A 26 -0.83 -11.73 3.47
N THR A 27 -0.30 -10.61 3.96
CA THR A 27 -0.49 -9.30 3.34
C THR A 27 0.78 -8.45 3.36
N ILE A 28 0.79 -7.41 2.52
CA ILE A 28 1.77 -6.32 2.56
C ILE A 28 1.01 -5.00 2.72
N GLY A 29 1.41 -4.20 3.70
CA GLY A 29 0.90 -2.85 3.94
C GLY A 29 2.00 -1.81 3.80
N SER A 30 1.61 -0.56 3.58
CA SER A 30 2.54 0.56 3.42
C SER A 30 2.99 1.17 4.74
N ASP A 31 2.31 0.90 5.83
CA ASP A 31 2.49 1.59 7.13
C ASP A 31 2.60 3.12 6.96
N HIS A 32 1.66 3.69 6.18
CA HIS A 32 1.67 5.10 5.80
C HIS A 32 1.49 6.02 7.01
N ALA A 33 2.59 6.58 7.51
CA ALA A 33 2.62 7.53 8.62
C ALA A 33 3.25 8.87 8.14
N PRO A 34 2.47 9.77 7.51
CA PRO A 34 2.95 10.94 6.78
C PRO A 34 3.21 12.13 7.69
N HIS A 35 4.27 12.09 8.47
CA HIS A 35 4.72 13.25 9.24
C HIS A 35 5.36 14.32 8.35
N LEU A 36 5.15 15.58 8.67
CA LEU A 36 5.79 16.71 7.97
C LEU A 36 7.31 16.59 8.03
N LYS A 37 7.98 16.95 6.92
CA LYS A 37 9.45 16.90 6.81
C LYS A 37 10.14 17.62 7.97
N ALA A 38 9.68 18.83 8.34
CA ALA A 38 10.23 19.60 9.46
C ALA A 38 10.17 18.86 10.82
N ASN A 39 9.17 18.00 11.02
CA ASN A 39 9.09 17.16 12.22
C ASN A 39 10.03 15.96 12.14
N LYS A 40 10.23 15.40 10.95
CA LYS A 40 11.16 14.28 10.72
C LYS A 40 12.62 14.70 10.86
N ASP A 41 12.94 15.95 10.59
CA ASP A 41 14.30 16.50 10.65
C ASP A 41 14.76 16.85 12.08
N LYS A 42 13.87 16.73 13.07
CA LYS A 42 14.25 16.91 14.47
C LYS A 42 15.21 15.82 14.92
N GLU A 43 16.12 16.17 15.84
CA GLU A 43 17.02 15.19 16.43
C GLU A 43 16.27 14.14 17.27
N TYR A 44 16.83 12.94 17.31
CA TYR A 44 16.34 11.87 18.19
C TYR A 44 16.44 12.31 19.67
N PRO A 45 15.43 12.05 20.51
CA PRO A 45 14.20 11.27 20.27
C PRO A 45 12.99 12.08 19.77
N ASN A 46 13.14 13.37 19.48
CA ASN A 46 12.04 14.29 19.17
C ASN A 46 11.46 14.12 17.75
N SER A 47 12.12 13.37 16.87
CA SER A 47 11.58 13.02 15.56
C SER A 47 10.48 11.96 15.72
N PRO A 48 9.28 12.13 15.14
CA PRO A 48 8.24 11.12 15.21
C PRO A 48 8.62 9.87 14.41
N SER A 49 8.16 8.68 14.84
CA SER A 49 8.31 7.44 14.10
C SER A 49 7.37 7.41 12.90
N GLY A 50 7.82 6.83 11.78
CA GLY A 50 7.02 6.62 10.60
C GLY A 50 7.49 7.39 9.37
N MET A 51 6.98 6.98 8.20
CA MET A 51 7.26 7.59 6.90
C MET A 51 6.06 7.43 5.96
N PRO A 52 5.91 8.29 4.92
CA PRO A 52 4.90 8.10 3.91
C PRO A 52 5.25 6.89 3.02
N GLY A 53 4.25 6.06 2.70
CA GLY A 53 4.46 4.85 1.91
C GLY A 53 3.34 4.50 0.92
N VAL A 54 2.11 5.03 1.09
CA VAL A 54 0.95 4.57 0.32
C VAL A 54 1.11 4.76 -1.19
N GLN A 55 1.66 5.89 -1.63
CA GLN A 55 1.84 6.18 -3.06
C GLN A 55 2.98 5.35 -3.68
N THR A 56 3.98 4.96 -2.89
CA THR A 56 5.18 4.27 -3.38
C THR A 56 5.11 2.74 -3.23
N LEU A 57 4.13 2.21 -2.50
CA LEU A 57 3.99 0.77 -2.26
C LEU A 57 4.00 -0.03 -3.57
N MET A 58 3.12 0.30 -4.52
CA MET A 58 3.03 -0.44 -5.77
C MET A 58 4.27 -0.29 -6.66
N PRO A 59 4.82 0.90 -6.93
CA PRO A 59 6.08 1.02 -7.67
C PRO A 59 7.23 0.20 -7.08
N VAL A 60 7.41 0.23 -5.75
CA VAL A 60 8.44 -0.55 -5.07
C VAL A 60 8.23 -2.05 -5.28
N MET A 61 6.99 -2.53 -5.09
CA MET A 61 6.70 -3.96 -5.22
C MET A 61 6.75 -4.46 -6.66
N LEU A 62 6.30 -3.65 -7.64
CA LEU A 62 6.42 -3.98 -9.07
C LEU A 62 7.89 -4.03 -9.52
N ASN A 63 8.73 -3.16 -8.97
CA ASN A 63 10.18 -3.25 -9.20
C ASN A 63 10.75 -4.59 -8.67
N HIS A 64 10.32 -5.01 -7.49
CA HIS A 64 10.74 -6.31 -6.95
C HIS A 64 10.21 -7.50 -7.76
N VAL A 65 9.04 -7.38 -8.41
CA VAL A 65 8.58 -8.36 -9.40
C VAL A 65 9.53 -8.38 -10.61
N ASN A 66 9.89 -7.22 -11.15
CA ASN A 66 10.86 -7.11 -12.25
C ASN A 66 12.24 -7.68 -11.90
N ASP A 67 12.66 -7.56 -10.64
CA ASP A 67 13.91 -8.13 -10.11
C ASP A 67 13.81 -9.65 -9.82
N GLY A 68 12.66 -10.28 -10.08
CA GLY A 68 12.43 -11.71 -9.84
C GLY A 68 12.38 -12.12 -8.37
N LYS A 69 12.17 -11.17 -7.44
CA LYS A 69 12.06 -11.47 -6.01
C LYS A 69 10.74 -12.11 -5.62
N LEU A 70 9.67 -11.81 -6.36
CA LEU A 70 8.35 -12.45 -6.26
C LEU A 70 7.67 -12.41 -7.62
N SER A 71 6.68 -13.29 -7.84
CA SER A 71 5.86 -13.26 -9.04
C SER A 71 4.77 -12.19 -8.95
N LEU A 72 4.22 -11.76 -10.09
CA LEU A 72 3.08 -10.85 -10.11
C LEU A 72 1.86 -11.47 -9.40
N ASN A 73 1.62 -12.76 -9.57
CA ASN A 73 0.53 -13.45 -8.87
C ASN A 73 0.71 -13.43 -7.34
N GLN A 74 1.94 -13.63 -6.84
CA GLN A 74 2.21 -13.49 -5.41
C GLN A 74 1.93 -12.07 -4.93
N LEU A 75 2.34 -11.04 -5.69
CA LEU A 75 2.02 -9.66 -5.35
C LEU A 75 0.51 -9.43 -5.30
N MET A 76 -0.24 -9.92 -6.30
CA MET A 76 -1.71 -9.79 -6.33
C MET A 76 -2.37 -10.47 -5.12
N ASN A 77 -1.89 -11.65 -4.72
CA ASN A 77 -2.38 -12.31 -3.51
C ASN A 77 -2.16 -11.43 -2.27
N LEU A 78 -0.96 -10.87 -2.10
CA LEU A 78 -0.58 -10.10 -0.92
C LEU A 78 -1.30 -8.74 -0.80
N VAL A 79 -1.69 -8.12 -1.91
CA VAL A 79 -2.28 -6.76 -1.90
C VAL A 79 -3.77 -6.72 -2.27
N CYS A 80 -4.32 -7.79 -2.86
CA CYS A 80 -5.72 -7.86 -3.27
C CYS A 80 -6.47 -9.02 -2.61
N GLU A 81 -6.13 -10.28 -2.96
CA GLU A 81 -6.95 -11.43 -2.58
C GLU A 81 -6.92 -11.74 -1.09
N ASN A 82 -5.74 -11.79 -0.49
CA ASN A 82 -5.61 -12.16 0.93
C ASN A 82 -6.23 -11.11 1.86
N PRO A 83 -6.02 -9.79 1.66
CA PRO A 83 -6.75 -8.77 2.44
C PRO A 83 -8.28 -8.95 2.38
N ILE A 84 -8.83 -9.25 1.18
CA ILE A 84 -10.27 -9.49 1.02
C ILE A 84 -10.74 -10.67 1.87
N LYS A 85 -9.99 -11.78 1.83
CA LYS A 85 -10.33 -13.00 2.59
C LYS A 85 -10.22 -12.78 4.09
N ILE A 86 -9.14 -12.13 4.54
CA ILE A 86 -8.84 -11.92 5.97
C ILE A 86 -9.86 -10.97 6.60
N PHE A 87 -10.17 -9.86 5.92
CA PHE A 87 -11.07 -8.85 6.44
C PHE A 87 -12.54 -9.06 6.03
N GLY A 88 -12.86 -10.10 5.24
CA GLY A 88 -14.22 -10.37 4.80
C GLY A 88 -14.82 -9.26 3.95
N ILE A 89 -14.03 -8.57 3.14
CA ILE A 89 -14.47 -7.44 2.32
C ILE A 89 -15.37 -7.97 1.19
N GLN A 90 -16.52 -7.33 0.99
CA GLN A 90 -17.50 -7.72 -0.01
C GLN A 90 -17.20 -7.11 -1.39
N ASN A 91 -17.43 -7.88 -2.44
CA ASN A 91 -17.48 -7.47 -3.84
C ASN A 91 -16.21 -6.78 -4.36
N LYS A 92 -15.03 -7.05 -3.78
CA LYS A 92 -13.74 -6.48 -4.19
C LYS A 92 -12.66 -7.55 -4.34
N GLY A 93 -11.52 -7.15 -4.88
CA GLY A 93 -10.29 -7.96 -4.98
C GLY A 93 -10.24 -8.95 -6.12
N PHE A 94 -11.33 -9.13 -6.87
CA PHE A 94 -11.39 -10.04 -8.02
C PHE A 94 -12.05 -9.35 -9.22
N ILE A 95 -11.57 -9.68 -10.41
CA ILE A 95 -12.22 -9.30 -11.67
C ILE A 95 -13.31 -10.33 -11.94
N LYS A 96 -14.53 -10.02 -11.51
CA LYS A 96 -15.67 -10.92 -11.59
C LYS A 96 -16.96 -10.13 -11.78
N GLU A 97 -17.90 -10.70 -12.54
CA GLU A 97 -19.24 -10.12 -12.71
C GLU A 97 -19.93 -9.96 -11.35
N GLY A 98 -20.59 -8.80 -11.15
CA GLY A 98 -21.23 -8.43 -9.88
C GLY A 98 -20.28 -7.83 -8.82
N TYR A 99 -18.97 -7.75 -9.10
CA TYR A 99 -17.99 -7.07 -8.24
C TYR A 99 -17.82 -5.62 -8.63
N ASP A 100 -17.33 -4.82 -7.70
CA ASP A 100 -17.02 -3.41 -7.95
C ASP A 100 -15.95 -3.29 -9.04
N ALA A 101 -16.14 -2.36 -9.97
CA ALA A 101 -15.20 -2.10 -11.05
C ALA A 101 -14.01 -1.26 -10.56
N ASP A 102 -13.21 -1.85 -9.67
CA ASP A 102 -12.01 -1.25 -9.10
C ASP A 102 -10.77 -1.91 -9.72
N PHE A 103 -9.99 -1.13 -10.47
CA PHE A 103 -8.82 -1.64 -11.19
C PHE A 103 -7.61 -0.75 -11.02
N THR A 104 -6.45 -1.37 -10.90
CA THR A 104 -5.16 -0.71 -11.09
C THR A 104 -4.52 -1.28 -12.35
N ILE A 105 -4.31 -0.44 -13.36
CA ILE A 105 -3.60 -0.81 -14.59
C ILE A 105 -2.14 -0.46 -14.40
N VAL A 106 -1.25 -1.45 -14.61
CA VAL A 106 0.19 -1.30 -14.43
C VAL A 106 0.94 -1.47 -15.74
N ASP A 107 1.98 -0.70 -15.93
CA ASP A 107 2.97 -0.91 -16.98
C ASP A 107 4.26 -1.45 -16.33
N MET A 108 4.55 -2.72 -16.58
CA MET A 108 5.69 -3.43 -16.01
C MET A 108 7.03 -2.95 -16.57
N ASN A 109 7.04 -2.29 -17.71
CA ASN A 109 8.27 -1.83 -18.38
C ASN A 109 8.58 -0.36 -18.14
N LYS A 110 7.56 0.43 -17.78
CA LYS A 110 7.72 1.87 -17.56
C LYS A 110 8.60 2.14 -16.34
N LYS A 111 9.61 2.97 -16.52
CA LYS A 111 10.45 3.48 -15.45
C LYS A 111 9.92 4.79 -14.93
N ILE A 112 9.98 4.97 -13.63
CA ILE A 112 9.67 6.24 -12.95
C ILE A 112 10.76 6.58 -11.94
N VAL A 113 11.03 7.85 -11.78
CA VAL A 113 11.82 8.37 -10.66
C VAL A 113 10.88 9.02 -9.67
N ILE A 114 10.90 8.55 -8.43
CA ILE A 114 10.11 9.18 -7.37
C ILE A 114 10.70 10.54 -7.05
N LYS A 115 9.86 11.57 -7.03
CA LYS A 115 10.24 12.94 -6.70
C LYS A 115 9.32 13.48 -5.62
N ASN A 116 9.87 14.18 -4.62
CA ASN A 116 9.09 14.80 -3.55
C ASN A 116 8.00 15.73 -4.07
N GLU A 117 8.27 16.45 -5.15
CA GLU A 117 7.34 17.36 -5.82
C GLU A 117 6.09 16.68 -6.41
N ASN A 118 6.17 15.35 -6.62
CA ASN A 118 5.07 14.53 -7.16
C ASN A 118 4.36 13.71 -6.07
N ILE A 119 4.64 13.97 -4.80
CA ILE A 119 3.99 13.28 -3.68
C ILE A 119 2.69 14.01 -3.34
N GLU A 120 1.57 13.32 -3.54
CA GLU A 120 0.21 13.83 -3.29
C GLU A 120 -0.10 13.96 -1.80
N SER A 121 0.58 13.20 -0.95
CA SER A 121 0.44 13.35 0.50
C SER A 121 0.90 14.74 0.96
N LYS A 122 0.13 15.38 1.83
CA LYS A 122 0.44 16.71 2.41
C LYS A 122 1.80 16.80 3.10
N CYS A 123 2.44 15.68 3.41
CA CYS A 123 3.79 15.66 3.99
C CYS A 123 4.87 16.13 2.99
N GLY A 124 4.62 16.03 1.67
CA GLY A 124 5.48 16.56 0.60
C GLY A 124 6.85 15.90 0.48
N TRP A 125 7.02 14.66 0.94
CA TRP A 125 8.30 13.93 0.84
C TRP A 125 8.08 12.42 0.75
N SER A 126 9.12 11.71 0.28
CA SER A 126 9.17 10.25 0.24
C SER A 126 10.56 9.76 0.66
N PRO A 127 10.65 8.62 1.37
CA PRO A 127 11.95 7.97 1.64
C PRO A 127 12.66 7.49 0.36
N PHE A 128 11.92 7.42 -0.76
CA PHE A 128 12.41 7.01 -2.06
C PHE A 128 12.68 8.18 -3.02
N ASN A 129 12.81 9.41 -2.50
CA ASN A 129 13.13 10.56 -3.36
C ASN A 129 14.39 10.31 -4.19
N ASP A 130 14.34 10.60 -5.50
CA ASP A 130 15.39 10.37 -6.48
C ASP A 130 15.72 8.89 -6.78
N VAL A 131 14.90 7.95 -6.31
CA VAL A 131 15.04 6.52 -6.64
C VAL A 131 14.22 6.19 -7.89
N GLU A 132 14.86 5.49 -8.85
CA GLU A 132 14.20 4.94 -10.04
C GLU A 132 13.63 3.56 -9.72
N PHE A 133 12.39 3.33 -10.13
CA PHE A 133 11.71 2.03 -10.12
C PHE A 133 11.25 1.64 -11.53
N LYS A 134 11.28 0.34 -11.81
CA LYS A 134 10.71 -0.25 -13.02
C LYS A 134 9.41 -0.97 -12.68
N GLY A 135 8.35 -0.60 -13.39
CA GLY A 135 6.97 -1.01 -13.10
C GLY A 135 6.22 0.05 -12.30
N THR A 136 5.09 0.51 -12.84
CA THR A 136 4.30 1.54 -12.18
C THR A 136 2.82 1.46 -12.56
N PRO A 137 1.90 1.82 -11.65
CA PRO A 137 0.52 2.09 -12.01
C PRO A 137 0.43 3.23 -13.04
N VAL A 138 -0.32 3.00 -14.12
CA VAL A 138 -0.58 4.00 -15.17
C VAL A 138 -2.02 4.48 -15.17
N ALA A 139 -2.94 3.73 -14.58
CA ALA A 139 -4.30 4.18 -14.30
C ALA A 139 -4.87 3.50 -13.06
N THR A 140 -5.75 4.22 -12.37
CA THR A 140 -6.58 3.71 -11.27
C THR A 140 -8.03 4.02 -11.58
N ILE A 141 -8.86 2.99 -11.51
CA ILE A 141 -10.31 3.05 -11.74
C ILE A 141 -10.99 2.64 -10.45
N ILE A 142 -11.94 3.43 -9.98
CA ILE A 142 -12.72 3.18 -8.76
C ILE A 142 -14.20 3.29 -9.13
N ALA A 143 -14.96 2.24 -8.83
CA ALA A 143 -16.38 2.15 -9.18
C ALA A 143 -16.66 2.48 -10.67
N GLY A 144 -15.79 1.98 -11.57
CA GLY A 144 -15.87 2.22 -13.01
C GLY A 144 -15.42 3.59 -13.50
N LYS A 145 -14.97 4.49 -12.60
CA LYS A 145 -14.51 5.85 -12.96
C LYS A 145 -12.98 5.94 -12.85
N THR A 146 -12.34 6.48 -13.87
CA THR A 146 -10.89 6.74 -13.84
C THR A 146 -10.59 7.84 -12.83
N LYS A 147 -9.81 7.53 -11.79
CA LYS A 147 -9.41 8.45 -10.73
C LYS A 147 -7.94 8.87 -10.79
N MET A 148 -7.13 8.11 -11.49
CA MET A 148 -5.75 8.48 -11.82
C MET A 148 -5.40 7.99 -13.22
N LYS A 149 -4.67 8.78 -13.98
CA LYS A 149 -4.08 8.39 -15.25
C LYS A 149 -2.73 9.09 -15.45
N ASP A 150 -1.71 8.30 -15.81
CA ASP A 150 -0.34 8.76 -16.04
C ASP A 150 0.22 9.66 -14.92
N GLY A 151 -0.05 9.29 -13.66
CA GLY A 151 0.39 10.00 -12.47
C GLY A 151 -0.44 11.25 -12.10
N LYS A 152 -1.52 11.54 -12.82
CA LYS A 152 -2.41 12.68 -12.55
C LYS A 152 -3.72 12.22 -11.93
N ILE A 153 -4.11 12.81 -10.82
CA ILE A 153 -5.41 12.62 -10.20
C ILE A 153 -6.49 13.24 -11.08
N ILE A 154 -7.63 12.55 -11.23
CA ILE A 154 -8.75 12.94 -12.09
C ILE A 154 -10.03 13.02 -11.25
N GLY A 155 -10.69 14.18 -11.34
CA GLY A 155 -11.99 14.43 -10.69
C GLY A 155 -11.92 14.49 -9.16
N ASP A 156 -13.09 14.58 -8.55
CA ASP A 156 -13.24 14.69 -7.11
C ASP A 156 -13.17 13.32 -6.41
N PRO A 157 -12.85 13.27 -5.10
CA PRO A 157 -12.96 12.05 -4.30
C PRO A 157 -14.41 11.57 -4.25
N GLU A 158 -14.65 10.30 -4.60
CA GLU A 158 -15.98 9.66 -4.57
C GLU A 158 -15.91 8.28 -3.88
N GLY A 159 -14.98 8.11 -2.95
CA GLY A 159 -14.83 6.87 -2.20
C GLY A 159 -16.04 6.57 -1.33
N THR A 160 -16.41 5.30 -1.23
CA THR A 160 -17.45 4.81 -0.33
C THR A 160 -16.84 3.86 0.70
N PRO A 161 -17.42 3.76 1.91
CA PRO A 161 -16.95 2.81 2.90
C PRO A 161 -17.01 1.37 2.40
N LEU A 162 -16.03 0.57 2.78
CA LEU A 162 -16.02 -0.87 2.49
C LEU A 162 -17.16 -1.55 3.24
N LYS A 163 -17.70 -2.62 2.64
CA LYS A 163 -18.66 -3.51 3.28
C LYS A 163 -17.96 -4.81 3.69
N PHE A 164 -18.27 -5.31 4.86
CA PHE A 164 -17.66 -6.51 5.43
C PHE A 164 -18.70 -7.60 5.67
N ASN A 165 -18.28 -8.86 5.59
CA ASN A 165 -19.15 -10.03 5.85
C ASN A 165 -19.32 -10.32 7.34
N TYR A 166 -18.49 -9.71 8.19
CA TYR A 166 -18.54 -9.93 9.64
C TYR A 166 -19.11 -8.71 10.36
N CYS A 167 -19.93 -8.96 11.35
CA CYS A 167 -20.08 -8.02 12.43
C CYS A 167 -18.79 -8.09 13.26
N LEU A 168 -17.99 -7.03 13.30
CA LEU A 168 -16.78 -6.93 14.12
C LEU A 168 -17.09 -6.90 15.63
N LEU A 169 -18.34 -7.15 16.01
CA LEU A 169 -18.84 -7.14 17.37
C LEU A 169 -18.28 -8.19 18.29
N TYR A 170 -17.49 -9.12 17.81
CA TYR A 170 -17.00 -10.25 18.61
C TYR A 170 -15.53 -10.21 18.99
N THR A 171 -14.87 -9.09 18.84
CA THR A 171 -13.63 -8.83 19.55
C THR A 171 -13.86 -7.99 20.80
N SER A 172 -15.10 -7.90 21.26
CA SER A 172 -15.43 -7.11 22.41
C SER A 172 -14.90 -7.76 23.68
N ASP A 173 -13.97 -7.17 24.27
CA ASP A 173 -13.94 -7.01 25.72
C ASP A 173 -15.32 -6.44 26.12
N ALA A 174 -15.95 -6.96 27.17
CA ALA A 174 -17.33 -6.63 27.60
C ALA A 174 -17.58 -5.12 27.92
N ALA A 175 -16.61 -4.26 27.66
CA ALA A 175 -16.70 -2.82 27.82
C ALA A 175 -17.20 -2.07 26.58
N ASP A 176 -17.29 -2.71 25.40
CA ASP A 176 -17.61 -2.06 24.12
C ASP A 176 -19.04 -2.35 23.59
N GLU A 177 -19.95 -2.87 24.43
CA GLU A 177 -21.32 -3.20 24.02
C GLU A 177 -22.18 -1.99 23.59
N SER A 178 -21.65 -0.77 23.66
CA SER A 178 -22.38 0.45 23.32
C SER A 178 -22.13 0.99 21.91
N LEU A 179 -21.37 0.30 21.07
CA LEU A 179 -20.93 0.80 19.74
C LEU A 179 -21.52 0.03 18.56
N CYS A 180 -22.66 -0.60 18.71
CA CYS A 180 -23.41 -1.21 17.63
C CYS A 180 -24.61 -0.39 17.23
#